data_af12f4239dfe6f401ba9c7b98f69925d
#
_entry.id   af12f4239dfe6f401ba9c7b98f69925d
#
_cell.length_a   1.000
_cell.length_b   1.000
_cell.length_c   1.000
_cell.angle_alpha   90.00
_cell.angle_beta   90.00
_cell.angle_gamma   90.00
#
_symmetry.space_group_name_H-M   'P 1'
#
loop_
_entity.id
_entity.type
_entity.pdbx_description
1 polymer ?
#
loop_
_entity_poly.entity_id
_entity_poly.type
_entity_poly.pdbx_seq_one_letter_code
_entity_poly.pdbx_strand_id
1 'polypeptide(L)'
;METRVAVMAIIVEDTSAVEKLNAELHEYGQYIIGRMGLPYKAKDINIVSIALDAPQDAISALAGKLGNVKGLSVKTAYSNVTGND
;
A
#
# COMPACT_ATOMS: atom_id res chain seq x y z
N MET A 1 -15.17 -15.24 4.93
CA MET A 1 -14.13 -14.45 5.63
C MET A 1 -14.42 -12.98 5.48
N GLU A 2 -14.36 -12.27 6.57
CA GLU A 2 -14.64 -10.85 6.55
C GLU A 2 -13.45 -10.06 6.03
N THR A 3 -13.72 -9.12 5.14
CA THR A 3 -12.67 -8.28 4.58
C THR A 3 -13.01 -6.81 4.80
N ARG A 4 -12.00 -5.97 4.71
CA ARG A 4 -12.15 -4.53 4.81
C ARG A 4 -11.53 -3.86 3.60
N VAL A 5 -12.13 -2.74 3.21
CA VAL A 5 -11.56 -1.91 2.16
C VAL A 5 -10.65 -0.87 2.82
N ALA A 6 -9.48 -0.70 2.25
CA ALA A 6 -8.51 0.27 2.75
C ALA A 6 -7.75 0.88 1.58
N VAL A 7 -7.20 2.06 1.81
CA VAL A 7 -6.31 2.73 0.86
C VAL A 7 -5.00 2.99 1.58
N MET A 8 -3.91 2.55 0.98
CA MET A 8 -2.57 2.86 1.49
C MET A 8 -1.97 3.97 0.66
N ALA A 9 -1.56 5.02 1.34
CA ALA A 9 -0.79 6.10 0.73
C ALA A 9 0.68 5.83 1.00
N ILE A 10 1.47 5.75 -0.06
CA ILE A 10 2.88 5.38 0.02
C ILE A 10 3.69 6.46 -0.67
N ILE A 11 4.64 7.06 0.05
CA ILE A 11 5.57 8.02 -0.53
C ILE A 11 6.93 7.32 -0.63
N VAL A 12 7.44 7.23 -1.86
CA VAL A 12 8.76 6.65 -2.09
C VAL A 12 9.75 7.81 -2.08
N GLU A 13 10.47 7.93 -0.98
CA GLU A 13 11.42 9.03 -0.76
C GLU A 13 12.83 8.66 -1.22
N ASP A 14 13.08 7.37 -1.38
CA ASP A 14 14.34 6.85 -1.88
C ASP A 14 14.01 5.85 -2.98
N THR A 15 14.43 6.17 -4.21
CA THR A 15 14.09 5.33 -5.36
C THR A 15 14.67 3.93 -5.27
N SER A 16 15.69 3.71 -4.45
CA SER A 16 16.22 2.36 -4.23
C SER A 16 15.22 1.45 -3.53
N ALA A 17 14.15 2.01 -2.93
CA ALA A 17 13.11 1.22 -2.26
C ALA A 17 12.07 0.66 -3.23
N VAL A 18 12.08 1.07 -4.50
CA VAL A 18 11.04 0.69 -5.46
C VAL A 18 10.97 -0.82 -5.66
N GLU A 19 12.11 -1.48 -5.74
CA GLU A 19 12.13 -2.93 -5.94
C GLU A 19 11.44 -3.66 -4.79
N LYS A 20 11.75 -3.28 -3.55
CA LYS A 20 11.13 -3.90 -2.39
C LYS A 20 9.64 -3.60 -2.32
N LEU A 21 9.26 -2.37 -2.64
CA LEU A 21 7.85 -2.00 -2.70
C LEU A 21 7.11 -2.89 -3.68
N ASN A 22 7.62 -3.01 -4.90
CA ASN A 22 6.96 -3.80 -5.94
C ASN A 22 6.91 -5.29 -5.57
N ALA A 23 7.94 -5.82 -4.93
CA ALA A 23 7.94 -7.21 -4.51
C ALA A 23 6.86 -7.48 -3.46
N GLU A 24 6.71 -6.59 -2.48
CA GLU A 24 5.67 -6.75 -1.47
C GLU A 24 4.28 -6.60 -2.06
N LEU A 25 4.09 -5.64 -2.96
CA LEU A 25 2.78 -5.46 -3.59
C LEU A 25 2.42 -6.65 -4.46
N HIS A 26 3.40 -7.26 -5.12
CA HIS A 26 3.17 -8.46 -5.90
C HIS A 26 2.70 -9.62 -5.03
N GLU A 27 3.30 -9.78 -3.85
CA GLU A 27 2.93 -10.84 -2.92
C GLU A 27 1.48 -10.69 -2.44
N TYR A 28 1.00 -9.47 -2.30
CA TYR A 28 -0.37 -9.19 -1.84
C TYR A 28 -1.31 -8.85 -3.00
N GLY A 29 -0.91 -9.16 -4.24
CA GLY A 29 -1.64 -8.76 -5.43
C GLY A 29 -3.09 -9.22 -5.46
N GLN A 30 -3.37 -10.40 -4.87
CA GLN A 30 -4.74 -10.93 -4.86
C GLN A 30 -5.72 -10.02 -4.10
N TYR A 31 -5.23 -9.16 -3.23
CA TYR A 31 -6.07 -8.27 -2.43
C TYR A 31 -6.18 -6.87 -3.02
N ILE A 32 -5.37 -6.54 -4.01
CA ILE A 32 -5.29 -5.18 -4.55
C ILE A 32 -6.38 -5.01 -5.60
N ILE A 33 -7.26 -4.02 -5.39
CA ILE A 33 -8.33 -3.73 -6.33
C ILE A 33 -8.02 -2.52 -7.21
N GLY A 34 -6.99 -1.76 -6.88
CA GLY A 34 -6.57 -0.64 -7.72
C GLY A 34 -5.22 -0.11 -7.28
N ARG A 35 -4.51 0.50 -8.21
CA ARG A 35 -3.19 1.05 -7.94
C ARG A 35 -2.98 2.29 -8.79
N MET A 36 -2.42 3.33 -8.20
CA MET A 36 -2.02 4.54 -8.90
C MET A 36 -0.59 4.86 -8.54
N GLY A 37 0.20 5.22 -9.53
CA GLY A 37 1.57 5.66 -9.31
C GLY A 37 1.81 6.98 -10.03
N LEU A 38 2.43 7.93 -9.33
CA LEU A 38 2.71 9.24 -9.87
C LEU A 38 4.13 9.66 -9.50
N PRO A 39 5.07 9.60 -10.47
CA PRO A 39 6.41 10.13 -10.20
C PRO A 39 6.37 11.65 -10.14
N TYR A 40 7.02 12.22 -9.15
CA TYR A 40 7.09 13.67 -8.99
C TYR A 40 8.55 14.08 -9.04
N LYS A 41 9.00 14.44 -10.21
CA LYS A 41 10.42 14.67 -10.48
C LYS A 41 10.96 15.91 -9.77
N ALA A 42 10.11 16.89 -9.54
CA ALA A 42 10.55 18.13 -8.91
C ALA A 42 11.15 17.91 -7.51
N LYS A 43 10.71 16.85 -6.82
CA LYS A 43 11.22 16.51 -5.49
C LYS A 43 11.86 15.12 -5.44
N ASP A 44 12.02 14.49 -6.59
CA ASP A 44 12.65 13.18 -6.70
C ASP A 44 11.98 12.13 -5.83
N ILE A 45 10.64 12.14 -5.82
CA ILE A 45 9.84 11.15 -5.09
C ILE A 45 8.82 10.51 -6.02
N ASN A 46 8.30 9.37 -5.58
CA ASN A 46 7.16 8.74 -6.24
C ASN A 46 6.01 8.67 -5.24
N ILE A 47 4.81 8.93 -5.73
CA ILE A 47 3.59 8.87 -4.92
C ILE A 47 2.80 7.67 -5.40
N VAL A 48 2.50 6.74 -4.48
CA VAL A 48 1.80 5.50 -4.83
C VAL A 48 0.58 5.37 -3.93
N SER A 49 -0.54 5.01 -4.53
CA SER A 49 -1.79 4.78 -3.81
C SER A 49 -2.31 3.39 -4.18
N ILE A 50 -2.62 2.59 -3.16
CA ILE A 50 -3.08 1.22 -3.34
C ILE A 50 -4.44 1.09 -2.67
N ALA A 51 -5.43 0.63 -3.43
CA ALA A 51 -6.72 0.28 -2.86
C ALA A 51 -6.77 -1.23 -2.66
N LEU A 52 -7.23 -1.66 -1.49
CA LEU A 52 -7.25 -3.09 -1.11
C LEU A 52 -8.61 -3.47 -0.57
N ASP A 53 -8.96 -4.73 -0.78
CA ASP A 53 -10.06 -5.37 -0.07
C ASP A 53 -9.51 -6.68 0.46
N ALA A 54 -9.27 -6.75 1.77
CA ALA A 54 -8.51 -7.85 2.36
C ALA A 54 -8.89 -8.05 3.82
N PRO A 55 -8.57 -9.25 4.37
CA PRO A 55 -8.69 -9.42 5.82
C PRO A 55 -7.82 -8.42 6.55
N GLN A 56 -8.26 -8.03 7.74
CA GLN A 56 -7.56 -7.01 8.53
C GLN A 56 -6.10 -7.37 8.77
N ASP A 57 -5.83 -8.64 9.07
CA ASP A 57 -4.45 -9.05 9.36
C ASP A 57 -3.55 -8.98 8.13
N ALA A 58 -4.10 -9.19 6.92
CA ALA A 58 -3.32 -9.04 5.69
C ALA A 58 -2.96 -7.57 5.46
N ILE A 59 -3.92 -6.66 5.69
CA ILE A 59 -3.65 -5.23 5.53
C ILE A 59 -2.60 -4.78 6.52
N SER A 60 -2.73 -5.20 7.78
CA SER A 60 -1.76 -4.84 8.83
C SER A 60 -0.38 -5.40 8.53
N ALA A 61 -0.31 -6.62 8.01
CA ALA A 61 0.97 -7.24 7.67
C ALA A 61 1.66 -6.48 6.55
N LEU A 62 0.91 -6.13 5.50
CA LEU A 62 1.48 -5.38 4.39
C LEU A 62 1.94 -4.00 4.84
N ALA A 63 1.11 -3.30 5.62
CA ALA A 63 1.47 -1.99 6.13
C ALA A 63 2.75 -2.05 6.97
N GLY A 64 2.88 -3.08 7.80
CA GLY A 64 4.07 -3.27 8.63
C GLY A 64 5.31 -3.55 7.80
N LYS A 65 5.19 -4.42 6.80
CA LYS A 65 6.32 -4.73 5.92
C LYS A 65 6.79 -3.51 5.16
N LEU A 66 5.85 -2.74 4.59
CA LEU A 66 6.21 -1.54 3.85
C LEU A 66 6.77 -0.45 4.77
N GLY A 67 6.21 -0.34 5.98
CA GLY A 67 6.70 0.64 6.95
C GLY A 67 8.12 0.38 7.42
N ASN A 68 8.60 -0.86 7.29
CA ASN A 68 9.97 -1.21 7.65
C ASN A 68 10.96 -1.03 6.51
N VAL A 69 10.50 -0.68 5.32
CA VAL A 69 11.41 -0.44 4.19
C VAL A 69 11.94 0.99 4.29
N LYS A 70 13.26 1.11 4.37
CA LYS A 70 13.89 2.43 4.38
C LYS A 70 13.57 3.16 3.08
N GLY A 71 13.14 4.40 3.20
CA GLY A 71 12.80 5.23 2.05
C GLY A 71 11.33 5.22 1.69
N LEU A 72 10.49 4.52 2.45
CA LEU A 72 9.05 4.55 2.26
C LEU A 72 8.35 5.18 3.47
N SER A 73 7.36 6.03 3.20
CA SER A 73 6.43 6.53 4.21
C SER A 73 5.06 5.97 3.88
N VAL A 74 4.38 5.36 4.85
CA VAL A 74 3.13 4.63 4.60
C VAL A 74 2.07 5.06 5.58
N LYS A 75 0.87 5.35 5.09
CA LYS A 75 -0.32 5.60 5.90
C LYS A 75 -1.48 4.83 5.31
N THR A 76 -2.32 4.28 6.17
CA THR A 76 -3.47 3.49 5.75
C THR A 76 -4.75 4.13 6.24
N ALA A 77 -5.70 4.31 5.33
CA ALA A 77 -7.05 4.77 5.65
C ALA A 77 -7.99 3.61 5.45
N TYR A 78 -8.83 3.33 6.43
CA TYR A 78 -9.79 2.24 6.38
C TYR A 78 -11.18 2.76 6.12
N SER A 79 -11.95 2.01 5.33
CA SER A 79 -13.37 2.26 5.20
C SER A 79 -14.10 1.86 6.48
N ASN A 80 -15.14 2.60 6.83
CA ASN A 80 -16.02 2.23 7.93
C ASN A 80 -17.13 1.29 7.48
N VAL A 81 -17.20 0.97 6.20
CA VAL A 81 -18.20 0.05 5.66
C VAL A 81 -17.73 -1.38 5.89
N THR A 82 -18.60 -2.21 6.48
CA THR A 82 -18.29 -3.63 6.64
C THR A 82 -18.71 -4.38 5.40
N GLY A 83 -17.86 -5.26 4.93
CA GLY A 83 -17.98 -5.80 3.58
C GLY A 83 -18.95 -6.94 3.41
N ASN A 84 -19.55 -7.43 4.45
CA ASN A 84 -20.40 -8.60 4.38
C ASN A 84 -21.88 -8.30 4.52
N ASP A 85 -22.24 -7.08 4.38
CA ASP A 85 -23.66 -6.66 4.52
C ASP A 85 -24.48 -6.84 3.27
#